data_53b9b7d9e5bcc0807afedda36216898e
#
_entry.id   53b9b7d9e5bcc0807afedda36216898e
#
_cell.length_a   1.000
_cell.length_b   1.000
_cell.length_c   1.000
_cell.angle_alpha   90.00
_cell.angle_beta   90.00
_cell.angle_gamma   90.00
#
_symmetry.space_group_name_H-M   'P 1'
#
loop_
_entity.id
_entity.type
_entity.pdbx_description
1 polymer ?
#
loop_
_entity_poly.entity_id
_entity_poly.type
_entity_poly.pdbx_seq_one_letter_code
_entity_poly.pdbx_strand_id
1 'polypeptide(L)'
;MRKSIIPIVFFLLLLSACGPKDEIKTFRAYENTEVDLGKIKEIDGPVTVRLLCKNDYADTLYPVRFYTPCGCTQLNFKSTPVPPGEDEILEVVYNPKFRPGQMMEAVQVYYVKSPVKTRTYVIKGFVVGYTHPIEEDRPYHMGEGLYMSHTALIFGAKHPGQTGDIFFRYGNGNKKKAVVSYEIPEQWQPYVRMRQPGKMKADERDTIHVKFTMPENVDTVTFYIQPKVNGKPTEKRIYVNARAK
;
A
#
# COMPACT_ATOMS: atom_id res chain seq x y z
N MET A 1 -62.24 -37.49 25.80
CA MET A 1 -61.54 -36.30 25.26
C MET A 1 -60.04 -36.58 25.26
N ARG A 2 -59.48 -36.97 24.09
CA ARG A 2 -58.04 -37.26 23.92
C ARG A 2 -57.36 -35.99 23.39
N LYS A 3 -56.46 -35.39 24.16
CA LYS A 3 -55.59 -34.27 23.73
C LYS A 3 -54.40 -34.83 22.95
N SER A 4 -54.36 -34.52 21.66
CA SER A 4 -53.24 -34.82 20.78
C SER A 4 -52.13 -33.82 21.03
N ILE A 5 -50.94 -34.28 21.42
CA ILE A 5 -49.74 -33.45 21.60
C ILE A 5 -48.93 -33.65 20.33
N ILE A 6 -48.80 -32.58 19.53
CA ILE A 6 -47.94 -32.52 18.32
C ILE A 6 -46.52 -32.16 18.80
N PRO A 7 -45.49 -32.97 18.54
CA PRO A 7 -44.12 -32.56 18.87
C PRO A 7 -43.62 -31.55 17.83
N ILE A 8 -43.26 -30.37 18.31
CA ILE A 8 -42.55 -29.37 17.53
C ILE A 8 -41.12 -29.87 17.34
N VAL A 9 -40.81 -30.35 16.15
CA VAL A 9 -39.42 -30.66 15.73
C VAL A 9 -38.70 -29.34 15.42
N PHE A 10 -37.84 -28.94 16.33
CA PHE A 10 -36.95 -27.79 16.13
C PHE A 10 -35.85 -28.20 15.17
N PHE A 11 -35.99 -27.82 13.89
CA PHE A 11 -34.98 -28.05 12.88
C PHE A 11 -33.86 -27.03 13.10
N LEU A 12 -32.79 -27.46 13.77
CA LEU A 12 -31.58 -26.67 13.99
C LEU A 12 -30.86 -26.57 12.65
N LEU A 13 -31.05 -25.46 11.91
CA LEU A 13 -30.26 -25.10 10.77
C LEU A 13 -28.83 -24.77 11.23
N LEU A 14 -27.96 -25.76 11.20
CA LEU A 14 -26.52 -25.54 11.27
C LEU A 14 -26.09 -24.76 10.02
N LEU A 15 -26.06 -23.44 10.13
CA LEU A 15 -25.35 -22.58 9.19
C LEU A 15 -23.86 -22.91 9.35
N SER A 16 -23.38 -23.83 8.53
CA SER A 16 -21.95 -23.98 8.28
C SER A 16 -21.46 -22.67 7.66
N ALA A 17 -20.90 -21.79 8.48
CA ALA A 17 -20.10 -20.68 8.03
C ALA A 17 -18.81 -21.26 7.39
N CYS A 18 -18.92 -21.72 6.15
CA CYS A 18 -17.78 -22.02 5.32
C CYS A 18 -17.26 -20.65 4.81
N GLY A 19 -16.45 -19.98 5.64
CA GLY A 19 -15.60 -18.90 5.14
C GLY A 19 -14.69 -19.48 4.03
N PRO A 20 -14.29 -18.66 3.05
CA PRO A 20 -13.36 -19.11 2.03
C PRO A 20 -12.11 -19.63 2.76
N LYS A 21 -11.86 -20.94 2.68
CA LYS A 21 -10.56 -21.50 3.03
C LYS A 21 -9.60 -20.86 2.03
N ASP A 22 -8.65 -20.09 2.54
CA ASP A 22 -7.51 -19.61 1.76
C ASP A 22 -6.79 -20.83 1.20
N GLU A 23 -7.17 -21.24 -0.01
CA GLU A 23 -6.55 -22.36 -0.70
C GLU A 23 -5.16 -21.92 -1.16
N ILE A 24 -4.13 -22.36 -0.43
CA ILE A 24 -2.75 -22.05 -0.77
C ILE A 24 -2.43 -22.75 -2.11
N LYS A 25 -2.33 -21.95 -3.17
CA LYS A 25 -1.92 -22.44 -4.48
C LYS A 25 -0.48 -22.93 -4.43
N THR A 26 -0.25 -24.14 -4.94
CA THR A 26 1.08 -24.76 -4.96
C THR A 26 1.58 -24.84 -6.39
N PHE A 27 2.82 -24.39 -6.61
CA PHE A 27 3.48 -24.39 -7.91
C PHE A 27 4.83 -25.11 -7.84
N ARG A 28 5.18 -25.85 -8.89
CA ARG A 28 6.54 -26.32 -9.12
C ARG A 28 7.35 -25.12 -9.64
N ALA A 29 8.44 -24.77 -8.96
CA ALA A 29 9.31 -23.68 -9.35
C ALA A 29 10.72 -24.19 -9.66
N TYR A 30 11.31 -23.64 -10.70
CA TYR A 30 12.68 -23.89 -11.10
C TYR A 30 13.48 -22.58 -11.02
N GLU A 31 14.78 -22.72 -10.84
CA GLU A 31 15.66 -21.56 -10.79
C GLU A 31 15.55 -20.73 -12.09
N ASN A 32 15.47 -19.39 -11.95
CA ASN A 32 15.33 -18.42 -13.03
C ASN A 32 14.10 -18.64 -13.94
N THR A 33 13.09 -19.37 -13.48
CA THR A 33 11.81 -19.49 -14.18
C THR A 33 10.72 -18.66 -13.52
N GLU A 34 9.73 -18.26 -14.30
CA GLU A 34 8.60 -17.47 -13.85
C GLU A 34 7.41 -18.37 -13.49
N VAL A 35 6.89 -18.20 -12.28
CA VAL A 35 5.63 -18.80 -11.84
C VAL A 35 4.52 -17.78 -12.03
N ASP A 36 3.57 -18.06 -12.90
CA ASP A 36 2.44 -17.15 -13.15
C ASP A 36 1.29 -17.44 -12.19
N LEU A 37 0.96 -16.48 -11.35
CA LEU A 37 -0.14 -16.55 -10.39
C LEU A 37 -1.50 -16.23 -11.03
N GLY A 38 -1.50 -15.76 -12.30
CA GLY A 38 -2.69 -15.31 -12.99
C GLY A 38 -3.22 -13.98 -12.46
N LYS A 39 -4.56 -13.87 -12.40
CA LYS A 39 -5.22 -12.67 -11.86
C LYS A 39 -5.36 -12.75 -10.34
N ILE A 40 -4.90 -11.72 -9.66
CA ILE A 40 -5.01 -11.52 -8.21
C ILE A 40 -5.92 -10.32 -8.01
N LYS A 41 -6.97 -10.45 -7.20
CA LYS A 41 -7.82 -9.31 -6.87
C LYS A 41 -7.25 -8.62 -5.64
N GLU A 42 -7.00 -7.31 -5.77
CA GLU A 42 -6.48 -6.50 -4.67
C GLU A 42 -7.39 -6.51 -3.44
N ILE A 43 -8.72 -6.52 -3.67
CA ILE A 43 -9.73 -6.51 -2.60
C ILE A 43 -9.72 -7.78 -1.73
N ASP A 44 -9.22 -8.89 -2.27
CA ASP A 44 -9.15 -10.15 -1.53
C ASP A 44 -7.97 -10.16 -0.52
N GLY A 45 -7.11 -9.13 -0.54
CA GLY A 45 -5.98 -8.97 0.37
C GLY A 45 -4.74 -9.79 -0.02
N PRO A 46 -3.84 -10.07 0.94
CA PRO A 46 -2.60 -10.81 0.68
C PRO A 46 -2.86 -12.23 0.15
N VAL A 47 -2.04 -12.65 -0.80
CA VAL A 47 -2.10 -13.99 -1.41
C VAL A 47 -0.89 -14.79 -0.94
N THR A 48 -1.13 -15.99 -0.42
CA THR A 48 -0.07 -16.94 -0.08
C THR A 48 0.05 -18.00 -1.18
N VAL A 49 1.26 -18.18 -1.67
CA VAL A 49 1.57 -19.25 -2.64
C VAL A 49 2.70 -20.12 -2.10
N ARG A 50 2.67 -21.39 -2.44
CA ARG A 50 3.71 -22.35 -2.10
C ARG A 50 4.49 -22.75 -3.35
N LEU A 51 5.81 -22.54 -3.32
CA LEU A 51 6.72 -22.97 -4.36
C LEU A 51 7.42 -24.25 -3.92
N LEU A 52 7.38 -25.29 -4.74
CA LEU A 52 8.11 -26.55 -4.58
C LEU A 52 9.35 -26.47 -5.47
N CYS A 53 10.52 -26.32 -4.85
CA CYS A 53 11.79 -26.04 -5.50
C CYS A 53 12.72 -27.24 -5.32
N LYS A 54 12.76 -28.13 -6.31
CA LYS A 54 13.55 -29.37 -6.21
C LYS A 54 15.04 -29.08 -6.05
N ASN A 55 15.69 -29.82 -5.14
CA ASN A 55 17.13 -29.90 -5.08
C ASN A 55 17.65 -30.89 -6.13
N ASP A 56 18.08 -30.38 -7.28
CA ASP A 56 18.65 -31.18 -8.37
C ASP A 56 20.17 -31.39 -8.26
N TYR A 57 20.78 -30.92 -7.16
CA TYR A 57 22.20 -31.13 -6.87
C TYR A 57 22.43 -32.47 -6.18
N ALA A 58 23.65 -33.01 -6.30
CA ALA A 58 24.05 -34.24 -5.61
C ALA A 58 24.24 -34.03 -4.09
N ASP A 59 24.38 -32.78 -3.66
CA ASP A 59 24.64 -32.42 -2.27
C ASP A 59 23.41 -31.78 -1.61
N THR A 60 23.38 -31.83 -0.27
CA THR A 60 22.34 -31.16 0.51
C THR A 60 22.48 -29.65 0.41
N LEU A 61 21.35 -28.95 0.20
CA LEU A 61 21.26 -27.50 0.25
C LEU A 61 21.00 -27.05 1.70
N TYR A 62 21.73 -26.02 2.16
CA TYR A 62 21.57 -25.42 3.50
C TYR A 62 21.11 -23.95 3.37
N PRO A 63 19.81 -23.69 3.25
CA PRO A 63 19.27 -22.34 3.15
C PRO A 63 19.46 -21.60 4.48
N VAL A 64 19.92 -20.33 4.43
CA VAL A 64 20.23 -19.55 5.63
C VAL A 64 19.49 -18.22 5.70
N ARG A 65 19.15 -17.64 4.56
CA ARG A 65 18.39 -16.39 4.49
C ARG A 65 17.72 -16.25 3.13
N PHE A 66 16.78 -15.34 3.07
CA PHE A 66 16.15 -14.93 1.82
C PHE A 66 16.25 -13.41 1.62
N TYR A 67 15.97 -12.97 0.41
CA TYR A 67 15.82 -11.57 0.05
C TYR A 67 14.69 -11.40 -0.96
N THR A 68 13.86 -10.37 -0.75
CA THR A 68 12.83 -9.90 -1.69
C THR A 68 13.04 -8.40 -1.89
N PRO A 69 13.08 -7.87 -3.13
CA PRO A 69 13.34 -6.46 -3.38
C PRO A 69 12.20 -5.53 -2.93
N CYS A 70 11.00 -6.07 -2.78
CA CYS A 70 9.79 -5.34 -2.39
C CYS A 70 9.35 -5.74 -0.97
N GLY A 71 9.02 -4.76 -0.14
CA GLY A 71 8.34 -5.01 1.15
C GLY A 71 6.91 -5.57 1.01
N CYS A 72 6.38 -5.63 -0.21
CA CYS A 72 5.10 -6.24 -0.53
C CYS A 72 5.15 -7.77 -0.60
N THR A 73 6.33 -8.35 -0.67
CA THR A 73 6.57 -9.78 -0.74
C THR A 73 7.34 -10.23 0.50
N GLN A 74 6.77 -11.21 1.19
CA GLN A 74 7.37 -11.83 2.37
C GLN A 74 7.51 -13.32 2.13
N LEU A 75 8.44 -13.95 2.83
CA LEU A 75 8.65 -15.39 2.78
C LEU A 75 8.53 -15.97 4.18
N ASN A 76 7.66 -16.95 4.35
CA ASN A 76 7.64 -17.80 5.55
C ASN A 76 8.79 -18.80 5.43
N PHE A 77 9.96 -18.39 5.90
CA PHE A 77 11.21 -19.09 5.66
C PHE A 77 11.56 -20.04 6.82
N LYS A 78 11.96 -21.25 6.45
CA LYS A 78 12.53 -22.22 7.39
C LYS A 78 13.91 -22.62 6.89
N SER A 79 14.92 -22.47 7.76
CA SER A 79 16.29 -22.87 7.47
C SER A 79 16.48 -24.40 7.67
N THR A 80 15.71 -25.19 6.91
CA THR A 80 15.77 -26.64 6.98
C THR A 80 16.67 -27.17 5.86
N PRO A 81 17.67 -28.03 6.15
CA PRO A 81 18.46 -28.66 5.11
C PRO A 81 17.59 -29.44 4.12
N VAL A 82 17.90 -29.32 2.84
CA VAL A 82 17.15 -29.97 1.73
C VAL A 82 18.05 -31.02 1.09
N PRO A 83 17.84 -32.32 1.35
CA PRO A 83 18.62 -33.40 0.74
C PRO A 83 18.49 -33.45 -0.78
N PRO A 84 19.40 -34.12 -1.49
CA PRO A 84 19.28 -34.38 -2.92
C PRO A 84 17.94 -35.00 -3.29
N GLY A 85 17.31 -34.47 -4.33
CA GLY A 85 16.03 -34.95 -4.86
C GLY A 85 14.78 -34.49 -4.08
N GLU A 86 14.94 -33.92 -2.88
CA GLU A 86 13.84 -33.39 -2.07
C GLU A 86 13.45 -31.97 -2.51
N ASP A 87 12.26 -31.54 -2.10
CA ASP A 87 11.76 -30.20 -2.38
C ASP A 87 12.04 -29.23 -1.23
N GLU A 88 12.69 -28.12 -1.54
CA GLU A 88 12.62 -26.92 -0.71
C GLU A 88 11.25 -26.27 -0.85
N ILE A 89 10.57 -26.04 0.26
CA ILE A 89 9.22 -25.45 0.26
C ILE A 89 9.32 -24.00 0.67
N LEU A 90 8.99 -23.09 -0.26
CA LEU A 90 8.95 -21.66 -0.02
C LEU A 90 7.49 -21.18 0.01
N GLU A 91 7.05 -20.70 1.16
CA GLU A 91 5.74 -20.05 1.28
C GLU A 91 5.91 -18.54 1.09
N VAL A 92 5.48 -18.05 -0.06
CA VAL A 92 5.59 -16.63 -0.45
C VAL A 92 4.24 -15.94 -0.22
N VAL A 93 4.26 -14.87 0.57
CA VAL A 93 3.10 -14.01 0.82
C VAL A 93 3.28 -12.72 0.04
N TYR A 94 2.39 -12.47 -0.92
CA TYR A 94 2.37 -11.23 -1.71
C TYR A 94 1.19 -10.36 -1.29
N ASN A 95 1.45 -9.08 -0.95
CA ASN A 95 0.41 -8.11 -0.63
C ASN A 95 0.16 -7.19 -1.84
N PRO A 96 -1.00 -7.33 -2.53
CA PRO A 96 -1.33 -6.56 -3.72
C PRO A 96 -1.81 -5.14 -3.43
N LYS A 97 -1.95 -4.73 -2.16
CA LYS A 97 -2.57 -3.46 -1.76
C LYS A 97 -1.85 -2.25 -2.39
N PHE A 98 -2.59 -1.39 -3.08
CA PHE A 98 -2.12 -0.23 -3.84
C PHE A 98 -1.13 -0.55 -4.98
N ARG A 99 -1.22 -1.76 -5.56
CA ARG A 99 -0.33 -2.24 -6.63
C ARG A 99 -1.09 -2.82 -7.83
N PRO A 100 -2.11 -2.12 -8.38
CA PRO A 100 -2.84 -2.63 -9.54
C PRO A 100 -1.93 -2.71 -10.78
N GLY A 101 -2.19 -3.68 -11.63
CA GLY A 101 -1.46 -3.90 -12.88
C GLY A 101 -0.57 -5.13 -12.85
N GLN A 102 0.43 -5.17 -13.73
CA GLN A 102 1.38 -6.27 -13.79
C GLN A 102 2.28 -6.29 -12.56
N MET A 103 2.49 -7.47 -11.99
CA MET A 103 3.44 -7.71 -10.92
C MET A 103 4.49 -8.72 -11.36
N MET A 104 5.72 -8.51 -10.92
CA MET A 104 6.84 -9.42 -11.08
C MET A 104 7.77 -9.26 -9.88
N GLU A 105 7.91 -10.31 -9.08
CA GLU A 105 8.67 -10.28 -7.85
C GLU A 105 9.71 -11.41 -7.84
N ALA A 106 10.93 -11.07 -7.45
CA ALA A 106 12.01 -12.05 -7.30
C ALA A 106 12.15 -12.46 -5.84
N VAL A 107 12.26 -13.76 -5.60
CA VAL A 107 12.60 -14.35 -4.30
C VAL A 107 13.98 -14.98 -4.41
N GLN A 108 14.94 -14.47 -3.68
CA GLN A 108 16.29 -15.01 -3.64
C GLN A 108 16.52 -15.77 -2.33
N VAL A 109 16.98 -17.00 -2.43
CA VAL A 109 17.39 -17.82 -1.27
C VAL A 109 18.90 -18.00 -1.29
N TYR A 110 19.52 -17.78 -0.15
CA TYR A 110 20.98 -17.89 0.03
C TYR A 110 21.33 -19.14 0.81
N TYR A 111 22.36 -19.84 0.37
CA TYR A 111 22.81 -21.10 0.91
C TYR A 111 24.26 -21.03 1.42
N VAL A 112 24.59 -21.85 2.43
CA VAL A 112 25.94 -22.09 2.93
C VAL A 112 26.27 -23.56 2.81
N LYS A 113 27.58 -23.87 2.70
CA LYS A 113 28.06 -25.25 2.59
C LYS A 113 27.31 -26.06 1.51
N SER A 114 26.95 -25.41 0.42
CA SER A 114 26.12 -25.93 -0.67
C SER A 114 26.82 -25.70 -2.01
N PRO A 115 26.53 -26.51 -3.06
CA PRO A 115 27.13 -26.36 -4.37
C PRO A 115 26.74 -25.05 -5.05
N VAL A 116 25.62 -24.46 -4.63
CA VAL A 116 25.13 -23.17 -5.09
C VAL A 116 25.06 -22.17 -3.93
N LYS A 117 25.37 -20.89 -4.21
CA LYS A 117 25.33 -19.82 -3.20
C LYS A 117 23.98 -19.13 -3.13
N THR A 118 23.28 -19.02 -4.24
CA THR A 118 22.01 -18.30 -4.37
C THR A 118 21.15 -18.94 -5.44
N ARG A 119 19.86 -19.09 -5.16
CA ARG A 119 18.86 -19.44 -6.18
C ARG A 119 17.80 -18.35 -6.22
N THR A 120 17.33 -18.04 -7.41
CA THR A 120 16.31 -17.00 -7.63
C THR A 120 15.07 -17.62 -8.25
N TYR A 121 13.91 -17.31 -7.68
CA TYR A 121 12.60 -17.70 -8.17
C TYR A 121 11.81 -16.44 -8.47
N VAL A 122 11.10 -16.44 -9.59
CA VAL A 122 10.30 -15.29 -10.03
C VAL A 122 8.83 -15.66 -9.99
N ILE A 123 8.03 -14.84 -9.33
CA ILE A 123 6.58 -14.91 -9.40
C ILE A 123 6.07 -13.72 -10.20
N LYS A 124 5.09 -13.93 -11.06
CA LYS A 124 4.41 -12.90 -11.83
C LYS A 124 2.91 -13.05 -11.78
N GLY A 125 2.18 -12.01 -12.17
CA GLY A 125 0.73 -12.03 -12.23
C GLY A 125 0.18 -10.68 -12.63
N PHE A 126 -1.14 -10.55 -12.55
CA PHE A 126 -1.84 -9.29 -12.81
C PHE A 126 -2.78 -8.97 -11.66
N VAL A 127 -2.53 -7.86 -10.99
CA VAL A 127 -3.36 -7.37 -9.89
C VAL A 127 -4.54 -6.58 -10.44
N VAL A 128 -5.75 -7.10 -10.22
CA VAL A 128 -7.00 -6.40 -10.51
C VAL A 128 -7.28 -5.45 -9.35
N GLY A 129 -7.06 -4.16 -9.59
CA GLY A 129 -7.29 -3.11 -8.61
C GLY A 129 -8.78 -2.87 -8.35
N TYR A 130 -9.06 -2.16 -7.28
CA TYR A 130 -10.40 -1.65 -6.97
C TYR A 130 -10.32 -0.21 -6.47
N THR A 131 -11.46 0.48 -6.44
CA THR A 131 -11.50 1.84 -5.90
C THR A 131 -11.52 1.77 -4.37
N HIS A 132 -10.41 2.14 -3.76
CA HIS A 132 -10.29 2.20 -2.31
C HIS A 132 -11.24 3.24 -1.69
N PRO A 133 -11.75 3.02 -0.47
CA PRO A 133 -12.35 4.09 0.32
C PRO A 133 -11.39 5.28 0.45
N ILE A 134 -11.95 6.49 0.55
CA ILE A 134 -11.13 7.71 0.57
C ILE A 134 -10.17 7.73 1.78
N GLU A 135 -10.59 7.14 2.88
CA GLU A 135 -9.85 7.02 4.14
C GLU A 135 -8.60 6.15 4.03
N GLU A 136 -8.58 5.23 3.06
CA GLU A 136 -7.44 4.33 2.88
C GLU A 136 -6.29 4.98 2.12
N ASP A 137 -6.58 5.73 1.06
CA ASP A 137 -5.54 6.35 0.22
C ASP A 137 -5.27 7.81 0.58
N ARG A 138 -6.12 8.41 1.45
CA ARG A 138 -6.00 9.74 2.04
C ARG A 138 -6.30 9.68 3.53
N PRO A 139 -5.41 9.11 4.35
CA PRO A 139 -5.72 8.73 5.73
C PRO A 139 -5.89 9.90 6.70
N TYR A 140 -5.58 11.12 6.27
CA TYR A 140 -5.68 12.29 7.13
C TYR A 140 -7.00 13.02 6.94
N HIS A 141 -7.97 12.77 7.82
CA HIS A 141 -9.17 13.58 7.92
C HIS A 141 -8.83 14.97 8.48
N MET A 142 -9.08 15.99 7.69
CA MET A 142 -8.73 17.39 8.03
C MET A 142 -9.83 18.13 8.77
N GLY A 143 -11.04 17.61 8.80
CA GLY A 143 -12.28 18.25 9.22
C GLY A 143 -13.17 18.56 7.99
N GLU A 144 -14.44 18.85 8.23
CA GLU A 144 -15.44 19.21 7.19
C GLU A 144 -15.49 18.22 6.01
N GLY A 145 -15.14 16.94 6.23
CA GLY A 145 -15.13 15.89 5.22
C GLY A 145 -14.00 16.00 4.18
N LEU A 146 -12.99 16.79 4.41
CA LEU A 146 -11.79 16.85 3.59
C LEU A 146 -10.77 15.79 4.05
N TYR A 147 -10.27 14.99 3.12
CA TYR A 147 -9.23 13.98 3.34
C TYR A 147 -7.97 14.33 2.56
N MET A 148 -6.79 14.02 3.12
CA MET A 148 -5.49 14.29 2.50
C MET A 148 -4.52 13.13 2.67
N SER A 149 -3.54 13.03 1.76
CA SER A 149 -2.50 11.99 1.81
C SER A 149 -1.44 12.27 2.89
N HIS A 150 -1.23 13.50 3.26
CA HIS A 150 -0.32 13.95 4.33
C HIS A 150 -0.64 15.39 4.75
N THR A 151 -0.15 15.79 5.90
CA THR A 151 -0.44 17.10 6.53
C THR A 151 0.80 17.98 6.66
N ALA A 152 1.94 17.55 6.14
CA ALA A 152 3.19 18.30 6.17
C ALA A 152 3.84 18.37 4.79
N LEU A 153 4.34 19.53 4.43
CA LEU A 153 5.11 19.82 3.23
C LEU A 153 6.52 20.24 3.67
N ILE A 154 7.46 19.28 3.62
CA ILE A 154 8.83 19.50 4.07
C ILE A 154 9.73 19.69 2.85
N PHE A 155 10.04 20.94 2.53
CA PHE A 155 10.86 21.27 1.37
C PHE A 155 12.37 21.04 1.59
N GLY A 156 12.79 20.75 2.82
CA GLY A 156 14.17 20.48 3.16
C GLY A 156 15.08 21.72 3.00
N ALA A 157 16.37 21.48 2.81
CA ALA A 157 17.35 22.55 2.62
C ALA A 157 17.30 23.12 1.20
N LYS A 158 17.23 24.45 1.06
CA LYS A 158 17.15 25.16 -0.21
C LYS A 158 18.06 26.38 -0.18
N HIS A 159 18.69 26.71 -1.30
CA HIS A 159 19.35 28.01 -1.46
C HIS A 159 18.30 29.12 -1.60
N PRO A 160 18.62 30.37 -1.19
CA PRO A 160 17.77 31.52 -1.49
C PRO A 160 17.39 31.57 -2.97
N GLY A 161 16.13 31.86 -3.28
CA GLY A 161 15.58 31.85 -4.64
C GLY A 161 15.33 30.45 -5.24
N GLN A 162 15.81 29.37 -4.63
CA GLN A 162 15.56 28.02 -5.11
C GLN A 162 14.12 27.57 -4.85
N THR A 163 13.47 27.04 -5.89
CA THR A 163 12.10 26.52 -5.80
C THR A 163 12.12 25.01 -5.58
N GLY A 164 11.33 24.55 -4.61
CA GLY A 164 10.95 23.15 -4.42
C GLY A 164 9.53 22.89 -4.91
N ASP A 165 9.23 21.65 -5.29
CA ASP A 165 7.89 21.20 -5.68
C ASP A 165 7.53 19.96 -4.87
N ILE A 166 6.40 20.01 -4.15
CA ILE A 166 5.84 18.87 -3.40
C ILE A 166 4.37 18.79 -3.76
N PHE A 167 3.87 17.59 -3.97
CA PHE A 167 2.45 17.38 -4.18
C PHE A 167 1.80 16.70 -2.97
N PHE A 168 0.50 16.92 -2.82
CA PHE A 168 -0.35 16.11 -1.97
C PHE A 168 -1.64 15.73 -2.70
N ARG A 169 -2.15 14.56 -2.35
CA ARG A 169 -3.45 14.11 -2.82
C ARG A 169 -4.50 14.50 -1.80
N TYR A 170 -5.68 14.90 -2.27
CA TYR A 170 -6.80 15.28 -1.43
C TYR A 170 -8.11 14.78 -2.03
N GLY A 171 -9.19 14.81 -1.26
CA GLY A 171 -10.49 14.39 -1.76
C GLY A 171 -11.62 14.85 -0.85
N ASN A 172 -12.79 15.01 -1.47
CA ASN A 172 -14.03 15.35 -0.81
C ASN A 172 -14.77 14.08 -0.38
N GLY A 173 -14.66 13.68 0.88
CA GLY A 173 -15.39 12.55 1.46
C GLY A 173 -16.85 12.85 1.84
N ASN A 174 -17.35 14.06 1.55
CA ASN A 174 -18.75 14.37 1.76
C ASN A 174 -19.63 13.69 0.70
N LYS A 175 -20.86 13.32 1.08
CA LYS A 175 -21.88 12.79 0.16
C LYS A 175 -22.43 13.81 -0.84
N LYS A 176 -22.00 15.08 -0.73
CA LYS A 176 -22.43 16.20 -1.56
C LYS A 176 -21.22 16.95 -2.13
N LYS A 177 -21.49 17.76 -3.16
CA LYS A 177 -20.49 18.70 -3.70
C LYS A 177 -20.01 19.64 -2.60
N ALA A 178 -18.72 19.96 -2.61
CA ALA A 178 -18.10 20.92 -1.71
C ALA A 178 -17.20 21.88 -2.50
N VAL A 179 -16.98 23.07 -1.96
CA VAL A 179 -15.99 24.02 -2.48
C VAL A 179 -14.79 23.93 -1.56
N VAL A 180 -13.65 23.50 -2.11
CA VAL A 180 -12.40 23.40 -1.36
C VAL A 180 -11.48 24.53 -1.77
N SER A 181 -10.86 25.18 -0.79
CA SER A 181 -9.86 26.23 -0.99
C SER A 181 -8.77 26.14 0.07
N TYR A 182 -7.65 26.76 -0.20
CA TYR A 182 -6.49 26.81 0.69
C TYR A 182 -6.08 28.26 0.92
N GLU A 183 -6.05 28.66 2.18
CA GLU A 183 -5.60 30.00 2.57
C GLU A 183 -4.13 29.94 2.97
N ILE A 184 -3.33 30.74 2.28
CA ILE A 184 -1.90 30.91 2.54
C ILE A 184 -1.76 32.24 3.30
N PRO A 185 -1.02 32.29 4.43
CA PRO A 185 -0.77 33.53 5.14
C PRO A 185 -0.15 34.58 4.21
N GLU A 186 -0.59 35.82 4.30
CA GLU A 186 -0.27 36.89 3.36
C GLU A 186 1.23 37.06 3.11
N GLN A 187 2.03 37.01 4.16
CA GLN A 187 3.50 37.10 4.08
C GLN A 187 4.16 35.98 3.26
N TRP A 188 3.49 34.81 3.07
CA TRP A 188 4.03 33.69 2.34
C TRP A 188 3.46 33.54 0.92
N GLN A 189 2.43 34.31 0.57
CA GLN A 189 1.82 34.26 -0.78
C GLN A 189 2.82 34.53 -1.91
N PRO A 190 3.80 35.45 -1.78
CA PRO A 190 4.80 35.67 -2.84
C PRO A 190 5.68 34.43 -3.11
N TYR A 191 5.84 33.56 -2.12
CA TYR A 191 6.77 32.41 -2.15
C TYR A 191 6.07 31.08 -2.41
N VAL A 192 4.75 31.02 -2.35
CA VAL A 192 3.97 29.79 -2.53
C VAL A 192 3.10 29.90 -3.77
N ARG A 193 3.24 28.94 -4.67
CA ARG A 193 2.36 28.79 -5.84
C ARG A 193 1.65 27.46 -5.77
N MET A 194 0.32 27.49 -5.73
CA MET A 194 -0.55 26.32 -5.81
C MET A 194 -1.88 26.73 -6.45
N ARG A 195 -2.51 25.80 -7.16
CA ARG A 195 -3.86 26.05 -7.65
C ARG A 195 -4.90 25.90 -6.54
N GLN A 196 -6.02 26.59 -6.69
CA GLN A 196 -7.20 26.41 -5.84
C GLN A 196 -8.11 25.35 -6.46
N PRO A 197 -8.57 24.34 -5.69
CA PRO A 197 -9.44 23.27 -6.20
C PRO A 197 -10.78 23.77 -6.73
N GLY A 198 -11.44 24.62 -5.97
CA GLY A 198 -12.78 25.07 -6.27
C GLY A 198 -13.85 24.01 -5.97
N LYS A 199 -14.82 23.83 -6.87
CA LYS A 199 -15.92 22.88 -6.70
C LYS A 199 -15.45 21.45 -6.93
N MET A 200 -15.72 20.56 -5.99
CA MET A 200 -15.50 19.13 -6.05
C MET A 200 -16.80 18.36 -5.89
N LYS A 201 -17.01 17.31 -6.67
CA LYS A 201 -18.14 16.38 -6.51
C LYS A 201 -17.96 15.55 -5.22
N ALA A 202 -19.02 14.84 -4.83
CA ALA A 202 -18.90 13.81 -3.80
C ALA A 202 -17.86 12.76 -4.21
N ASP A 203 -17.02 12.34 -3.28
CA ASP A 203 -15.92 11.37 -3.46
C ASP A 203 -14.92 11.72 -4.58
N GLU A 204 -14.93 12.95 -5.06
CA GLU A 204 -13.93 13.42 -6.03
C GLU A 204 -12.55 13.55 -5.38
N ARG A 205 -11.55 13.08 -6.10
CA ARG A 205 -10.15 12.99 -5.64
C ARG A 205 -9.26 13.65 -6.66
N ASP A 206 -8.23 14.33 -6.15
CA ASP A 206 -7.32 15.10 -6.99
C ASP A 206 -5.95 15.27 -6.33
N THR A 207 -5.03 15.90 -7.05
CA THR A 207 -3.66 16.15 -6.61
C THR A 207 -3.33 17.62 -6.81
N ILE A 208 -2.67 18.22 -5.81
CA ILE A 208 -2.15 19.60 -5.90
C ILE A 208 -0.64 19.56 -5.77
N HIS A 209 0.02 20.26 -6.68
CA HIS A 209 1.42 20.63 -6.58
C HIS A 209 1.54 21.96 -5.85
N VAL A 210 2.42 22.00 -4.86
CA VAL A 210 2.79 23.19 -4.10
C VAL A 210 4.24 23.51 -4.39
N LYS A 211 4.46 24.61 -5.09
CA LYS A 211 5.79 25.15 -5.34
C LYS A 211 6.12 26.20 -4.28
N PHE A 212 7.23 26.02 -3.60
CA PHE A 212 7.73 26.95 -2.61
C PHE A 212 9.11 27.45 -3.03
N THR A 213 9.28 28.77 -3.09
CA THR A 213 10.57 29.43 -3.36
C THR A 213 11.15 29.94 -2.04
N MET A 214 12.38 29.55 -1.73
CA MET A 214 13.06 29.96 -0.51
C MET A 214 13.31 31.47 -0.52
N PRO A 215 12.85 32.24 0.49
CA PRO A 215 13.15 33.64 0.59
C PRO A 215 14.65 33.91 0.80
N GLU A 216 15.08 35.13 0.50
CA GLU A 216 16.41 35.60 0.88
C GLU A 216 16.43 36.00 2.35
N ASN A 217 17.59 35.88 2.99
CA ASN A 217 17.83 36.32 4.39
C ASN A 217 16.91 35.65 5.44
N VAL A 218 16.52 34.41 5.21
CA VAL A 218 15.71 33.60 6.14
C VAL A 218 16.34 32.24 6.32
N ASP A 219 16.71 31.88 7.55
CA ASP A 219 17.35 30.60 7.87
C ASP A 219 16.35 29.45 7.89
N THR A 220 15.16 29.68 8.44
CA THR A 220 14.12 28.68 8.58
C THR A 220 12.75 29.28 8.33
N VAL A 221 11.97 28.60 7.51
CA VAL A 221 10.58 28.95 7.21
C VAL A 221 9.67 27.92 7.84
N THR A 222 8.70 28.39 8.61
CA THR A 222 7.64 27.56 9.18
C THR A 222 6.33 28.32 9.15
N PHE A 223 5.30 27.74 8.55
CA PHE A 223 3.95 28.29 8.55
C PHE A 223 2.91 27.21 8.30
N TYR A 224 1.63 27.59 8.33
CA TYR A 224 0.51 26.70 8.07
C TYR A 224 -0.34 27.23 6.93
N ILE A 225 -0.73 26.33 6.02
CA ILE A 225 -1.79 26.58 5.04
C ILE A 225 -3.10 26.08 5.66
N GLN A 226 -4.15 26.91 5.64
CA GLN A 226 -5.46 26.59 6.18
C GLN A 226 -6.38 26.10 5.07
N PRO A 227 -6.72 24.80 5.02
CA PRO A 227 -7.78 24.31 4.14
C PRO A 227 -9.14 24.86 4.61
N LYS A 228 -10.02 25.13 3.64
CA LYS A 228 -11.42 25.53 3.89
C LYS A 228 -12.35 24.69 3.02
N VAL A 229 -13.48 24.30 3.59
CA VAL A 229 -14.55 23.59 2.89
C VAL A 229 -15.82 24.41 3.00
N ASN A 230 -16.40 24.84 1.87
CA ASN A 230 -17.53 25.74 1.81
C ASN A 230 -17.33 27.03 2.62
N GLY A 231 -16.10 27.56 2.59
CA GLY A 231 -15.70 28.75 3.33
C GLY A 231 -15.35 28.55 4.81
N LYS A 232 -15.67 27.38 5.38
CA LYS A 232 -15.31 27.05 6.76
C LYS A 232 -13.89 26.50 6.85
N PRO A 233 -13.06 26.98 7.79
CA PRO A 233 -11.76 26.41 8.04
C PRO A 233 -11.88 24.97 8.56
N THR A 234 -10.99 24.09 8.09
CA THR A 234 -10.88 22.73 8.64
C THR A 234 -10.23 22.73 10.02
N GLU A 235 -10.43 21.66 10.79
CA GLU A 235 -9.85 21.50 12.13
C GLU A 235 -8.32 21.43 12.09
N LYS A 236 -7.77 20.75 11.09
CA LYS A 236 -6.33 20.57 10.89
C LYS A 236 -5.82 21.48 9.79
N ARG A 237 -4.56 21.90 9.91
CA ARG A 237 -3.84 22.72 8.94
C ARG A 237 -2.70 21.93 8.31
N ILE A 238 -2.21 22.41 7.18
CA ILE A 238 -1.04 21.82 6.51
C ILE A 238 0.19 22.55 7.03
N TYR A 239 1.10 21.81 7.64
CA TYR A 239 2.39 22.31 8.10
C TYR A 239 3.34 22.47 6.92
N VAL A 240 4.01 23.60 6.81
CA VAL A 240 5.02 23.87 5.77
C VAL A 240 6.34 24.20 6.45
N ASN A 241 7.41 23.54 6.00
CA ASN A 241 8.75 23.80 6.50
C ASN A 241 9.80 23.77 5.39
N ALA A 242 10.74 24.70 5.47
CA ALA A 242 11.96 24.76 4.68
C ALA A 242 13.10 25.37 5.52
N ARG A 243 14.34 25.10 5.17
CA ARG A 243 15.52 25.73 5.78
C ARG A 243 16.50 26.20 4.71
N ALA A 244 17.26 27.25 5.04
CA ALA A 244 18.37 27.67 4.20
C ALA A 244 19.48 26.60 4.18
N LYS A 245 20.17 26.52 3.03
CA LYS A 245 21.30 25.62 2.83
C LYS A 245 22.60 26.42 2.93
#